data_04de0b6901ef807f1f0821da9513599b
#
_entry.id   04de0b6901ef807f1f0821da9513599b
#
_cell.length_a   1.000
_cell.length_b   1.000
_cell.length_c   1.000
_cell.angle_alpha   90.00
_cell.angle_beta   90.00
_cell.angle_gamma   90.00
#
_symmetry.space_group_name_H-M   'P 1'
#
loop_
_entity.id
_entity.type
_entity.pdbx_description
1 polymer ?
#
loop_
_entity_poly.entity_id
_entity_poly.type
_entity_poly.pdbx_seq_one_letter_code
_entity_poly.pdbx_strand_id
1 'polypeptide(L)'
;TMAGGGSLLTLPLLIFMGLPAAVANGTNRVAIFMSTFSASAGFKSKGVSNFPFNVYLGISGLLGALIGAQIAIDIKGELFNKILAVIMILVVLLIVFKPKINYSNVLERLSGKHLFISVLVFFFIGIYGGFINAGIGFVIMLFLHYYNRLNLVKVNATKVVIVLIYTTGALVTFALAEKVNWTYGLFLA
;
A
#
# COMPACT_ATOMS: atom_id res chain seq x y z
N THR A 1 11.94 0.21 1.81
CA THR A 1 10.54 0.66 1.64
C THR A 1 10.42 2.15 1.32
N MET A 2 11.37 2.70 0.57
CA MET A 2 11.28 4.09 0.13
C MET A 2 10.07 4.28 -0.79
N ALA A 3 9.18 5.18 -0.43
CA ALA A 3 8.07 5.74 -1.21
C ALA A 3 7.08 4.75 -1.90
N GLY A 4 7.10 3.45 -1.63
CA GLY A 4 6.16 2.50 -2.24
C GLY A 4 6.39 2.23 -3.74
N GLY A 5 7.56 2.59 -4.29
CA GLY A 5 7.90 2.41 -5.71
C GLY A 5 8.30 0.98 -6.10
N GLY A 6 8.62 0.12 -5.15
CA GLY A 6 9.04 -1.25 -5.44
C GLY A 6 8.01 -2.03 -6.27
N SER A 7 6.75 -2.01 -5.86
CA SER A 7 5.66 -2.71 -6.57
C SER A 7 5.36 -2.16 -7.97
N LEU A 8 5.75 -0.92 -8.28
CA LEU A 8 5.64 -0.35 -9.63
C LEU A 8 6.57 -1.04 -10.65
N LEU A 9 7.69 -1.58 -10.16
CA LEU A 9 8.67 -2.29 -10.99
C LEU A 9 8.48 -3.80 -10.91
N THR A 10 8.28 -4.34 -9.70
CA THR A 10 8.22 -5.79 -9.49
C THR A 10 6.99 -6.43 -10.09
N LEU A 11 5.83 -5.75 -10.04
CA LEU A 11 4.60 -6.32 -10.58
C LEU A 11 4.63 -6.48 -12.13
N PRO A 12 4.99 -5.45 -12.93
CA PRO A 12 5.20 -5.64 -14.36
C PRO A 12 6.30 -6.67 -14.70
N LEU A 13 7.39 -6.68 -13.94
CA LEU A 13 8.48 -7.65 -14.13
C LEU A 13 7.96 -9.08 -14.03
N LEU A 14 7.19 -9.40 -12.99
CA LEU A 14 6.59 -10.72 -12.81
C LEU A 14 5.65 -11.10 -13.96
N ILE A 15 4.87 -10.13 -14.47
CA ILE A 15 3.98 -10.34 -15.62
C ILE A 15 4.81 -10.61 -16.89
N PHE A 16 5.88 -9.85 -17.14
CA PHE A 16 6.80 -10.07 -18.28
C PHE A 16 7.55 -11.41 -18.18
N MET A 17 7.79 -11.92 -16.96
CA MET A 17 8.32 -13.26 -16.75
C MET A 17 7.30 -14.38 -17.01
N GLY A 18 6.08 -14.03 -17.44
CA GLY A 18 5.04 -14.98 -17.85
C GLY A 18 4.07 -15.37 -16.74
N LEU A 19 4.10 -14.75 -15.57
CA LEU A 19 3.10 -15.03 -14.53
C LEU A 19 1.75 -14.41 -14.92
N PRO A 20 0.64 -15.14 -14.75
CA PRO A 20 -0.69 -14.55 -14.87
C PRO A 20 -0.86 -13.36 -13.93
N ALA A 21 -1.56 -12.31 -14.36
CA ALA A 21 -1.66 -11.04 -13.65
C ALA A 21 -2.08 -11.18 -12.17
N ALA A 22 -3.07 -12.03 -11.87
CA ALA A 22 -3.51 -12.28 -10.50
C ALA A 22 -2.41 -12.96 -9.67
N VAL A 23 -1.66 -13.93 -10.27
CA VAL A 23 -0.55 -14.62 -9.61
C VAL A 23 0.62 -13.66 -9.36
N ALA A 24 0.96 -12.83 -10.35
CA ALA A 24 2.00 -11.81 -10.20
C ALA A 24 1.66 -10.83 -9.06
N ASN A 25 0.39 -10.39 -8.98
CA ASN A 25 -0.10 -9.49 -7.95
C ASN A 25 -0.03 -10.14 -6.54
N GLY A 26 -0.51 -11.38 -6.39
CA GLY A 26 -0.43 -12.13 -5.13
C GLY A 26 1.02 -12.39 -4.70
N THR A 27 1.88 -12.79 -5.64
CA THR A 27 3.31 -13.05 -5.42
C THR A 27 4.05 -11.80 -4.94
N ASN A 28 3.81 -10.65 -5.57
CA ASN A 28 4.41 -9.38 -5.17
C ASN A 28 4.07 -8.97 -3.72
N ARG A 29 2.93 -9.43 -3.18
CA ARG A 29 2.52 -9.13 -1.79
C ARG A 29 3.40 -9.80 -0.76
N VAL A 30 4.03 -10.93 -1.07
CA VAL A 30 5.00 -11.59 -0.17
C VAL A 30 6.17 -10.64 0.09
N ALA A 31 6.74 -10.08 -0.95
CA ALA A 31 7.85 -9.12 -0.82
C ALA A 31 7.42 -7.84 -0.06
N ILE A 32 6.22 -7.32 -0.34
CA ILE A 32 5.70 -6.14 0.35
C ILE A 32 5.48 -6.44 1.84
N PHE A 33 4.91 -7.59 2.17
CA PHE A 33 4.70 -8.01 3.56
C PHE A 33 6.02 -8.08 4.32
N MET A 34 7.02 -8.79 3.80
CA MET A 34 8.33 -8.93 4.45
C MET A 34 9.04 -7.58 4.61
N SER A 35 9.02 -6.74 3.57
CA SER A 35 9.64 -5.42 3.62
C SER A 35 8.95 -4.46 4.60
N THR A 36 7.61 -4.49 4.67
CA THR A 36 6.87 -3.62 5.60
C THR A 36 6.91 -4.14 7.04
N PHE A 37 6.99 -5.45 7.23
CA PHE A 37 7.22 -6.06 8.54
C PHE A 37 8.57 -5.60 9.12
N SER A 38 9.64 -5.77 8.37
CA SER A 38 11.00 -5.35 8.76
C SER A 38 11.07 -3.84 9.02
N ALA A 39 10.45 -3.03 8.13
CA ALA A 39 10.42 -1.58 8.30
C ALA A 39 9.61 -1.15 9.53
N SER A 40 8.46 -1.80 9.80
CA SER A 40 7.63 -1.51 10.97
C SER A 40 8.38 -1.80 12.28
N ALA A 41 9.08 -2.94 12.35
CA ALA A 41 9.96 -3.27 13.48
C ALA A 41 11.07 -2.23 13.66
N GLY A 42 11.70 -1.78 12.57
CA GLY A 42 12.75 -0.75 12.60
C GLY A 42 12.26 0.63 13.05
N PHE A 43 11.03 1.04 12.69
CA PHE A 43 10.46 2.29 13.22
C PHE A 43 10.08 2.17 14.69
N LYS A 44 9.51 1.02 15.10
CA LYS A 44 9.16 0.76 16.49
C LYS A 44 10.39 0.78 17.40
N SER A 45 11.50 0.18 16.98
CA SER A 45 12.75 0.17 17.76
C SER A 45 13.35 1.57 17.95
N LYS A 46 13.06 2.51 17.01
CA LYS A 46 13.47 3.92 17.11
C LYS A 46 12.46 4.82 17.83
N GLY A 47 11.42 4.25 18.44
CA GLY A 47 10.39 5.00 19.16
C GLY A 47 9.48 5.85 18.26
N VAL A 48 9.50 5.66 16.93
CA VAL A 48 8.64 6.41 16.01
C VAL A 48 7.35 5.63 15.78
N SER A 49 6.27 6.06 16.44
CA SER A 49 4.96 5.43 16.30
C SER A 49 3.84 6.46 16.46
N ASN A 50 2.77 6.29 15.72
CA ASN A 50 1.51 7.04 15.86
C ASN A 50 0.37 6.12 16.34
N PHE A 51 0.67 5.26 17.32
CA PHE A 51 -0.35 4.40 17.94
C PHE A 51 -1.33 5.27 18.78
N PRO A 52 -2.65 5.01 18.74
CA PRO A 52 -3.36 3.95 18.01
C PRO A 52 -3.83 4.36 16.59
N PHE A 53 -3.52 5.58 16.13
CA PHE A 53 -3.98 6.14 14.86
C PHE A 53 -3.67 5.25 13.64
N ASN A 54 -2.43 4.78 13.54
CA ASN A 54 -1.98 3.90 12.45
C ASN A 54 -2.75 2.57 12.40
N VAL A 55 -3.18 2.03 13.56
CA VAL A 55 -3.94 0.78 13.63
C VAL A 55 -5.37 0.99 13.16
N TYR A 56 -6.04 2.09 13.53
CA TYR A 56 -7.38 2.41 13.05
C TYR A 56 -7.42 2.52 11.52
N LEU A 57 -6.45 3.22 10.94
CA LEU A 57 -6.34 3.34 9.49
C LEU A 57 -5.98 1.99 8.83
N GLY A 58 -5.13 1.20 9.48
CA GLY A 58 -4.75 -0.13 9.01
C GLY A 58 -5.93 -1.10 8.97
N ILE A 59 -6.77 -1.13 10.00
CA ILE A 59 -7.97 -1.98 10.06
C ILE A 59 -8.99 -1.53 9.00
N SER A 60 -9.23 -0.24 8.86
CA SER A 60 -10.11 0.28 7.82
C SER A 60 -9.59 -0.09 6.41
N GLY A 61 -8.28 0.09 6.19
CA GLY A 61 -7.62 -0.32 4.95
C GLY A 61 -7.68 -1.82 4.72
N LEU A 62 -7.62 -2.65 5.78
CA LEU A 62 -7.76 -4.11 5.69
C LEU A 62 -9.14 -4.49 5.14
N LEU A 63 -10.22 -3.92 5.68
CA LEU A 63 -11.58 -4.19 5.19
C LEU A 63 -11.72 -3.83 3.70
N GLY A 64 -11.20 -2.69 3.29
CA GLY A 64 -11.14 -2.32 1.88
C GLY A 64 -10.28 -3.28 1.04
N ALA A 65 -9.13 -3.70 1.57
CA ALA A 65 -8.18 -4.54 0.84
C ALA A 65 -8.71 -5.96 0.58
N LEU A 66 -9.53 -6.50 1.46
CA LEU A 66 -10.21 -7.78 1.22
C LEU A 66 -11.10 -7.69 -0.02
N ILE A 67 -11.89 -6.62 -0.14
CA ILE A 67 -12.75 -6.37 -1.31
C ILE A 67 -11.88 -6.18 -2.57
N GLY A 68 -10.85 -5.35 -2.50
CA GLY A 68 -9.96 -5.09 -3.62
C GLY A 68 -9.20 -6.32 -4.10
N ALA A 69 -8.75 -7.19 -3.18
CA ALA A 69 -8.07 -8.44 -3.50
C ALA A 69 -9.01 -9.42 -4.21
N GLN A 70 -10.26 -9.54 -3.75
CA GLN A 70 -11.25 -10.39 -4.41
C GLN A 70 -11.51 -9.91 -5.85
N ILE A 71 -11.72 -8.62 -6.07
CA ILE A 71 -11.88 -8.06 -7.41
C ILE A 71 -10.67 -8.37 -8.30
N ALA A 72 -9.44 -8.28 -7.75
CA ALA A 72 -8.21 -8.55 -8.50
C ALA A 72 -8.03 -10.03 -8.87
N ILE A 73 -8.60 -10.95 -8.09
CA ILE A 73 -8.59 -12.39 -8.38
C ILE A 73 -9.57 -12.72 -9.51
N ASP A 74 -10.75 -12.11 -9.49
CA ASP A 74 -11.87 -12.43 -10.38
C ASP A 74 -11.76 -11.74 -11.76
N ILE A 75 -10.99 -10.65 -11.85
CA ILE A 75 -10.87 -9.86 -13.08
C ILE A 75 -10.08 -10.58 -14.17
N LYS A 76 -10.49 -10.43 -15.45
CA LYS A 76 -9.74 -10.95 -16.59
C LYS A 76 -8.35 -10.30 -16.67
N GLY A 77 -7.32 -11.11 -16.91
CA GLY A 77 -5.92 -10.65 -16.92
C GLY A 77 -5.65 -9.50 -17.92
N GLU A 78 -6.31 -9.50 -19.08
CA GLU A 78 -6.19 -8.41 -20.05
C GLU A 78 -6.70 -7.07 -19.50
N LEU A 79 -7.87 -7.08 -18.83
CA LEU A 79 -8.43 -5.88 -18.22
C LEU A 79 -7.57 -5.42 -17.04
N PHE A 80 -7.06 -6.36 -16.22
CA PHE A 80 -6.12 -6.05 -15.15
C PHE A 80 -4.89 -5.33 -15.68
N ASN A 81 -4.27 -5.82 -16.76
CA ASN A 81 -3.07 -5.22 -17.35
C ASN A 81 -3.35 -3.81 -17.90
N LYS A 82 -4.51 -3.58 -18.52
CA LYS A 82 -4.92 -2.24 -18.98
C LYS A 82 -5.06 -1.26 -17.80
N ILE A 83 -5.73 -1.69 -16.72
CA ILE A 83 -5.89 -0.87 -15.52
C ILE A 83 -4.53 -0.60 -14.87
N LEU A 84 -3.66 -1.62 -14.77
CA LEU A 84 -2.30 -1.46 -14.23
C LEU A 84 -1.52 -0.42 -15.03
N ALA A 85 -1.55 -0.47 -16.37
CA ALA A 85 -0.86 0.49 -17.23
C ALA A 85 -1.35 1.93 -16.99
N VAL A 86 -2.67 2.14 -16.91
CA VAL A 86 -3.25 3.47 -16.60
C VAL A 86 -2.79 3.96 -15.23
N ILE A 87 -2.84 3.09 -14.22
CA ILE A 87 -2.40 3.44 -12.86
C ILE A 87 -0.92 3.80 -12.84
N MET A 88 -0.07 3.06 -13.54
CA MET A 88 1.36 3.36 -13.62
C MET A 88 1.61 4.75 -14.23
N ILE A 89 0.90 5.12 -15.30
CA ILE A 89 0.98 6.45 -15.90
C ILE A 89 0.56 7.52 -14.89
N LEU A 90 -0.58 7.33 -14.22
CA LEU A 90 -1.07 8.28 -13.21
C LEU A 90 -0.08 8.46 -12.05
N VAL A 91 0.52 7.37 -11.55
CA VAL A 91 1.52 7.42 -10.47
C VAL A 91 2.79 8.14 -10.94
N VAL A 92 3.25 7.90 -12.17
CA VAL A 92 4.39 8.64 -12.74
C VAL A 92 4.09 10.13 -12.83
N LEU A 93 2.90 10.51 -13.30
CA LEU A 93 2.47 11.91 -13.32
C LEU A 93 2.44 12.51 -11.91
N LEU A 94 1.91 11.80 -10.91
CA LEU A 94 1.93 12.24 -9.51
C LEU A 94 3.36 12.44 -8.97
N ILE A 95 4.32 11.61 -9.38
CA ILE A 95 5.72 11.73 -8.98
C ILE A 95 6.37 12.95 -9.64
N VAL A 96 6.10 13.19 -10.92
CA VAL A 96 6.67 14.31 -11.69
C VAL A 96 6.11 15.64 -11.20
N PHE A 97 4.80 15.71 -11.01
CA PHE A 97 4.11 16.92 -10.55
C PHE A 97 3.99 17.00 -9.02
N LYS A 98 4.84 16.26 -8.29
CA LYS A 98 4.79 16.25 -6.82
C LYS A 98 4.74 17.66 -6.25
N PRO A 99 3.75 17.97 -5.41
CA PRO A 99 3.66 19.28 -4.77
C PRO A 99 4.84 19.48 -3.81
N LYS A 100 5.30 20.71 -3.68
CA LYS A 100 6.39 21.08 -2.76
C LYS A 100 5.96 20.74 -1.32
N ILE A 101 6.70 19.87 -0.67
CA ILE A 101 6.45 19.48 0.72
C ILE A 101 6.97 20.61 1.60
N ASN A 102 6.07 21.32 2.26
CA ASN A 102 6.41 22.41 3.15
C ASN A 102 6.54 21.86 4.59
N TYR A 103 7.72 21.99 5.17
CA TYR A 103 8.06 21.50 6.52
C TYR A 103 7.61 22.48 7.62
N SER A 104 6.35 22.93 7.61
CA SER A 104 5.85 23.77 8.69
C SER A 104 5.51 22.95 9.93
N ASN A 105 5.91 23.43 11.11
CA ASN A 105 5.47 22.91 12.42
C ASN A 105 3.99 23.21 12.62
N VAL A 106 3.12 22.34 12.12
CA VAL A 106 1.67 22.49 12.21
C VAL A 106 1.11 21.40 13.10
N LEU A 107 0.09 21.72 13.90
CA LEU A 107 -0.60 20.76 14.77
C LEU A 107 -1.10 19.55 13.96
N GLU A 108 -0.71 18.36 14.40
CA GLU A 108 -1.11 17.08 13.79
C GLU A 108 -2.61 16.84 13.97
N ARG A 109 -3.25 16.29 12.95
CA ARG A 109 -4.70 16.03 12.90
C ARG A 109 -4.96 14.53 13.00
N LEU A 110 -4.89 13.98 14.23
CA LEU A 110 -4.97 12.54 14.48
C LEU A 110 -6.25 12.09 15.21
N SER A 111 -7.13 13.03 15.60
CA SER A 111 -8.31 12.76 16.43
C SER A 111 -9.58 13.44 15.91
N GLY A 112 -10.71 13.10 16.52
CA GLY A 112 -12.01 13.70 16.23
C GLY A 112 -12.44 13.54 14.76
N LYS A 113 -12.98 14.61 14.16
CA LYS A 113 -13.46 14.62 12.77
C LYS A 113 -12.38 14.20 11.76
N HIS A 114 -11.11 14.57 12.03
CA HIS A 114 -10.02 14.23 11.12
C HIS A 114 -9.69 12.74 11.12
N LEU A 115 -9.79 12.08 12.28
CA LEU A 115 -9.65 10.62 12.37
C LEU A 115 -10.77 9.93 11.59
N PHE A 116 -12.03 10.35 11.77
CA PHE A 116 -13.16 9.75 11.08
C PHE A 116 -13.02 9.82 9.55
N ILE A 117 -12.67 11.00 9.02
CA ILE A 117 -12.43 11.18 7.58
C ILE A 117 -11.25 10.33 7.11
N SER A 118 -10.17 10.27 7.90
CA SER A 118 -9.01 9.43 7.56
C SER A 118 -9.38 7.95 7.49
N VAL A 119 -10.16 7.45 8.44
CA VAL A 119 -10.66 6.06 8.45
C VAL A 119 -11.48 5.77 7.19
N LEU A 120 -12.41 6.67 6.83
CA LEU A 120 -13.23 6.53 5.62
C LEU A 120 -12.37 6.52 4.34
N VAL A 121 -11.44 7.45 4.21
CA VAL A 121 -10.55 7.53 3.04
C VAL A 121 -9.64 6.30 2.97
N PHE A 122 -9.14 5.80 4.09
CA PHE A 122 -8.29 4.61 4.11
C PHE A 122 -9.02 3.31 3.77
N PHE A 123 -10.34 3.26 3.93
CA PHE A 123 -11.15 2.16 3.38
C PHE A 123 -11.03 2.12 1.84
N PHE A 124 -11.21 3.25 1.16
CA PHE A 124 -11.07 3.32 -0.31
C PHE A 124 -9.61 3.13 -0.78
N ILE A 125 -8.64 3.71 -0.05
CA ILE A 125 -7.22 3.44 -0.30
C ILE A 125 -6.94 1.94 -0.13
N GLY A 126 -7.57 1.28 0.84
CA GLY A 126 -7.49 -0.16 1.04
C GLY A 126 -8.02 -0.96 -0.15
N ILE A 127 -9.18 -0.59 -0.71
CA ILE A 127 -9.73 -1.23 -1.94
C ILE A 127 -8.70 -1.14 -3.07
N TYR A 128 -8.15 0.04 -3.32
CA TYR A 128 -7.10 0.23 -4.31
C TYR A 128 -5.85 -0.60 -4.01
N GLY A 129 -5.37 -0.59 -2.76
CA GLY A 129 -4.21 -1.36 -2.32
C GLY A 129 -4.41 -2.86 -2.38
N GLY A 130 -5.62 -3.32 -2.06
CA GLY A 130 -6.03 -4.72 -2.21
C GLY A 130 -6.09 -5.14 -3.67
N PHE A 131 -6.50 -4.24 -4.57
CA PHE A 131 -6.61 -4.52 -5.99
C PHE A 131 -5.24 -4.59 -6.69
N ILE A 132 -4.41 -3.55 -6.63
CA ILE A 132 -3.13 -3.50 -7.38
C ILE A 132 -1.91 -3.21 -6.49
N ASN A 133 -2.03 -2.42 -5.46
CA ASN A 133 -0.94 -1.99 -4.57
C ASN A 133 0.20 -1.19 -5.25
N ALA A 134 0.20 -0.99 -6.56
CA ALA A 134 1.24 -0.24 -7.27
C ALA A 134 1.12 1.27 -6.98
N GLY A 135 2.19 1.89 -6.49
CA GLY A 135 2.22 3.34 -6.22
C GLY A 135 1.41 3.83 -5.03
N ILE A 136 0.70 2.95 -4.30
CA ILE A 136 -0.15 3.31 -3.16
C ILE A 136 0.62 4.03 -2.05
N GLY A 137 1.90 3.73 -1.90
CA GLY A 137 2.76 4.40 -0.93
C GLY A 137 2.83 5.91 -1.12
N PHE A 138 2.75 6.40 -2.37
CA PHE A 138 2.68 7.84 -2.66
C PHE A 138 1.33 8.43 -2.27
N VAL A 139 0.23 7.74 -2.57
CA VAL A 139 -1.13 8.18 -2.22
C VAL A 139 -1.27 8.30 -0.70
N ILE A 140 -0.85 7.27 0.04
CA ILE A 140 -0.84 7.29 1.50
C ILE A 140 0.03 8.43 2.04
N MET A 141 1.23 8.60 1.49
CA MET A 141 2.16 9.63 1.91
C MET A 141 1.59 11.04 1.71
N LEU A 142 1.00 11.30 0.55
CA LEU A 142 0.36 12.59 0.25
C LEU A 142 -0.81 12.86 1.21
N PHE A 143 -1.70 11.89 1.41
CA PHE A 143 -2.83 12.06 2.31
C PHE A 143 -2.39 12.32 3.76
N LEU A 144 -1.51 11.51 4.30
CA LEU A 144 -1.02 11.66 5.67
C LEU A 144 -0.26 12.97 5.88
N HIS A 145 0.50 13.41 4.86
CA HIS A 145 1.23 14.66 4.95
C HIS A 145 0.33 15.89 4.85
N TYR A 146 -0.52 15.96 3.80
CA TYR A 146 -1.32 17.17 3.55
C TYR A 146 -2.58 17.24 4.43
N TYR A 147 -3.27 16.13 4.62
CA TYR A 147 -4.51 16.13 5.39
C TYR A 147 -4.27 16.00 6.89
N ASN A 148 -3.48 15.00 7.32
CA ASN A 148 -3.18 14.76 8.72
C ASN A 148 -2.01 15.60 9.26
N ARG A 149 -1.29 16.32 8.39
CA ARG A 149 -0.18 17.22 8.73
C ARG A 149 0.97 16.51 9.48
N LEU A 150 1.22 15.27 9.13
CA LEU A 150 2.35 14.51 9.67
C LEU A 150 3.65 14.90 8.97
N ASN A 151 4.75 14.95 9.72
CA ASN A 151 6.08 15.06 9.15
C ASN A 151 6.47 13.76 8.41
N LEU A 152 7.44 13.82 7.50
CA LEU A 152 7.80 12.68 6.64
C LEU A 152 8.25 11.43 7.41
N VAL A 153 8.88 11.59 8.57
CA VAL A 153 9.31 10.47 9.41
C VAL A 153 8.09 9.73 9.96
N LYS A 154 7.15 10.47 10.57
CA LYS A 154 5.88 9.92 11.07
C LYS A 154 4.99 9.39 9.95
N VAL A 155 4.96 10.05 8.78
CA VAL A 155 4.27 9.56 7.58
C VAL A 155 4.78 8.18 7.19
N ASN A 156 6.10 7.99 7.09
CA ASN A 156 6.68 6.70 6.72
C ASN A 156 6.44 5.63 7.79
N ALA A 157 6.59 5.95 9.07
CA ALA A 157 6.29 5.04 10.17
C ALA A 157 4.82 4.60 10.18
N THR A 158 3.89 5.55 9.99
CA THR A 158 2.44 5.27 9.91
C THR A 158 2.11 4.43 8.67
N LYS A 159 2.65 4.81 7.51
CA LYS A 159 2.45 4.12 6.24
C LYS A 159 2.84 2.64 6.31
N VAL A 160 4.03 2.31 6.83
CA VAL A 160 4.49 0.91 6.85
C VAL A 160 3.62 0.02 7.72
N VAL A 161 3.08 0.53 8.83
CA VAL A 161 2.14 -0.21 9.68
C VAL A 161 0.81 -0.42 8.97
N ILE A 162 0.26 0.61 8.35
CA ILE A 162 -1.00 0.52 7.59
C ILE A 162 -0.86 -0.49 6.45
N VAL A 163 0.24 -0.38 5.67
CA VAL A 163 0.51 -1.29 4.55
C VAL A 163 0.70 -2.71 5.04
N LEU A 164 1.39 -2.93 6.15
CA LEU A 164 1.54 -4.25 6.76
C LEU A 164 0.18 -4.88 7.07
N ILE A 165 -0.70 -4.14 7.76
CA ILE A 165 -2.00 -4.64 8.19
C ILE A 165 -2.87 -5.04 6.98
N TYR A 166 -3.07 -4.14 6.02
CA TYR A 166 -3.94 -4.47 4.89
C TYR A 166 -3.31 -5.47 3.90
N THR A 167 -1.98 -5.45 3.75
CA THR A 167 -1.29 -6.43 2.89
C THR A 167 -1.38 -7.83 3.47
N THR A 168 -1.38 -7.98 4.80
CA THR A 168 -1.59 -9.28 5.45
C THR A 168 -2.93 -9.89 5.02
N GLY A 169 -4.03 -9.13 5.12
CA GLY A 169 -5.34 -9.61 4.68
C GLY A 169 -5.41 -9.92 3.19
N ALA A 170 -4.89 -9.01 2.37
CA ALA A 170 -4.87 -9.25 0.93
C ALA A 170 -3.99 -10.47 0.55
N LEU A 171 -2.83 -10.66 1.19
CA LEU A 171 -1.98 -11.83 0.96
C LEU A 171 -2.70 -13.12 1.33
N VAL A 172 -3.40 -13.16 2.46
CA VAL A 172 -4.21 -14.31 2.85
C VAL A 172 -5.28 -14.61 1.79
N THR A 173 -6.00 -13.59 1.29
CA THR A 173 -7.01 -13.75 0.23
C THR A 173 -6.41 -14.36 -1.05
N PHE A 174 -5.26 -13.84 -1.52
CA PHE A 174 -4.57 -14.38 -2.69
C PHE A 174 -4.02 -15.80 -2.45
N ALA A 175 -3.52 -16.10 -1.25
CA ALA A 175 -3.00 -17.40 -0.89
C ALA A 175 -4.12 -18.47 -0.85
N LEU A 176 -5.29 -18.14 -0.27
CA LEU A 176 -6.46 -19.02 -0.25
C LEU A 176 -7.02 -19.28 -1.67
N ALA A 177 -6.87 -18.34 -2.58
CA ALA A 177 -7.23 -18.48 -3.98
C ALA A 177 -6.15 -19.17 -4.84
N GLU A 178 -5.06 -19.66 -4.23
CA GLU A 178 -3.90 -20.26 -4.93
C GLU A 178 -3.24 -19.33 -5.97
N LYS A 179 -3.31 -18.01 -5.75
CA LYS A 179 -2.74 -16.99 -6.64
C LYS A 179 -1.42 -16.41 -6.11
N VAL A 180 -0.60 -17.27 -5.46
CA VAL A 180 0.72 -16.87 -4.96
C VAL A 180 1.77 -17.89 -5.40
N ASN A 181 2.79 -17.42 -6.10
CA ASN A 181 4.00 -18.20 -6.32
C ASN A 181 5.02 -17.90 -5.22
N TRP A 182 5.10 -18.79 -4.24
CA TRP A 182 5.93 -18.60 -3.06
C TRP A 182 7.42 -18.52 -3.37
N THR A 183 7.90 -19.25 -4.38
CA THR A 183 9.32 -19.25 -4.78
C THR A 183 9.72 -17.86 -5.27
N TYR A 184 9.00 -17.30 -6.24
CA TYR A 184 9.26 -15.93 -6.71
C TYR A 184 8.99 -14.86 -5.63
N GLY A 185 7.96 -15.07 -4.78
CA GLY A 185 7.64 -14.16 -3.70
C GLY A 185 8.76 -14.03 -2.66
N LEU A 186 9.38 -15.14 -2.26
CA LEU A 186 10.51 -15.15 -1.33
C LEU A 186 11.79 -14.62 -1.96
N PHE A 187 12.02 -14.85 -3.26
CA PHE A 187 13.15 -14.26 -3.99
C PHE A 187 13.11 -12.72 -4.04
N LEU A 188 11.90 -12.15 -4.07
CA LEU A 188 11.68 -10.70 -4.10
C LEU A 188 11.70 -10.06 -2.69
N ALA A 189 11.64 -10.84 -1.61
CA ALA A 189 11.51 -10.38 -0.23
C ALA A 189 12.84 -9.96 0.38
#